data_2328e706fee4c2e559de52df2a9ad520
#
_entry.id   2328e706fee4c2e559de52df2a9ad520
#
_cell.length_a   1.000
_cell.length_b   1.000
_cell.length_c   1.000
_cell.angle_alpha   90.00
_cell.angle_beta   90.00
_cell.angle_gamma   90.00
#
_symmetry.space_group_name_H-M   'P 1'
#
loop_
_entity.id
_entity.type
_entity.pdbx_description
1 polymer ?
#
loop_
_entity_poly.entity_id
_entity_poly.type
_entity_poly.pdbx_seq_one_letter_code
_entity_poly.pdbx_strand_id
1 'polypeptide(L)'
;MGPEGPQGNANVASSTVTVNSDDWEWDNGSWRVDIDYEAISPDITDYGAVLVYMSDGNAWHQLPLTYYYSFFEDDVEYFVSVSLEVASYDKGVTIFWTENDFYGGNRPECHDFKIVVIAANLYSARSDVDYSDYNAVKTAFQLEER
;
A
#
# COMPACT_ATOMS: atom_id res chain seq x y z
N MET A 1 16.18 -13.29 -22.31
CA MET A 1 16.11 -12.94 -21.85
C MET A 1 16.29 -12.34 -21.50
N GLY A 2 16.08 -12.06 -21.27
CA GLY A 2 16.21 -11.61 -20.69
C GLY A 2 16.14 -11.29 -20.17
N PRO A 3 16.34 -11.13 -19.93
CA PRO A 3 16.28 -10.74 -19.12
C PRO A 3 15.99 -10.09 -18.84
N GLU A 4 15.76 -10.09 -18.77
CA GLU A 4 15.41 -9.62 -18.31
C GLU A 4 15.61 -8.87 -17.42
N GLY A 5 15.94 -8.32 -17.64
CA GLY A 5 16.18 -7.26 -16.90
C GLY A 5 16.48 -7.62 -15.60
N PRO A 6 16.47 -6.92 -14.74
CA PRO A 6 16.54 -7.49 -13.58
C PRO A 6 15.46 -8.35 -13.61
N GLN A 7 15.61 -9.36 -13.98
CA GLN A 7 14.77 -10.08 -14.03
C GLN A 7 14.16 -10.17 -12.97
N GLY A 8 13.74 -9.34 -12.80
CA GLY A 8 12.89 -9.48 -11.80
C GLY A 8 12.71 -10.88 -11.51
N ASN A 9 12.45 -11.17 -10.46
CA ASN A 9 12.18 -12.45 -10.09
C ASN A 9 10.82 -12.79 -10.61
N ALA A 10 10.64 -13.84 -11.30
CA ALA A 10 9.36 -14.24 -11.84
C ALA A 10 8.31 -14.44 -10.75
N ASN A 11 8.72 -14.61 -9.49
CA ASN A 11 7.82 -14.82 -8.37
C ASN A 11 7.53 -13.54 -7.57
N VAL A 12 7.97 -12.42 -8.08
CA VAL A 12 7.70 -11.12 -7.44
C VAL A 12 7.24 -10.16 -8.51
N ALA A 13 6.15 -9.48 -8.24
CA ALA A 13 5.64 -8.42 -9.11
C ALA A 13 5.50 -7.16 -8.28
N SER A 14 5.75 -6.00 -8.88
CA SER A 14 5.55 -4.75 -8.18
C SER A 14 5.09 -3.67 -9.15
N SER A 15 4.36 -2.70 -8.63
CA SER A 15 3.84 -1.61 -9.43
C SER A 15 3.56 -0.41 -8.53
N THR A 16 3.77 0.78 -9.08
CA THR A 16 3.39 2.01 -8.39
C THR A 16 2.08 2.50 -9.01
N VAL A 17 1.11 2.80 -8.17
CA VAL A 17 -0.20 3.27 -8.60
C VAL A 17 -0.43 4.63 -7.97
N THR A 18 -0.80 5.61 -8.78
CA THR A 18 -1.18 6.92 -8.29
C THR A 18 -2.69 6.93 -8.07
N VAL A 19 -3.12 7.20 -6.85
CA VAL A 19 -4.53 7.31 -6.51
C VAL A 19 -4.84 8.80 -6.38
N ASN A 20 -5.69 9.30 -7.26
CA ASN A 20 -6.06 10.70 -7.24
C ASN A 20 -7.17 10.93 -6.23
N SER A 21 -7.32 12.17 -5.80
CA SER A 21 -8.35 12.50 -4.82
C SER A 21 -9.74 12.00 -5.24
N ASP A 22 -10.05 12.13 -6.53
CA ASP A 22 -11.35 11.73 -7.05
C ASP A 22 -11.59 10.23 -7.09
N ASP A 23 -10.55 9.43 -6.91
CA ASP A 23 -10.66 7.98 -6.95
C ASP A 23 -11.23 7.40 -5.65
N TRP A 24 -11.15 8.16 -4.57
CA TRP A 24 -11.63 7.70 -3.27
C TRP A 24 -13.14 7.83 -3.17
N GLU A 25 -13.78 6.83 -2.60
CA GLU A 25 -15.23 6.84 -2.38
C GLU A 25 -15.53 6.72 -0.90
N TRP A 26 -16.46 7.53 -0.43
CA TRP A 26 -16.87 7.47 0.97
C TRP A 26 -17.86 6.32 1.16
N ASP A 27 -17.58 5.46 2.14
CA ASP A 27 -18.44 4.33 2.40
C ASP A 27 -18.35 3.97 3.87
N ASN A 28 -19.44 4.17 4.57
CA ASN A 28 -19.62 3.64 5.92
C ASN A 28 -18.50 4.04 6.89
N GLY A 29 -18.11 5.29 6.88
CA GLY A 29 -17.16 5.82 7.84
C GLY A 29 -15.71 5.84 7.38
N SER A 30 -15.45 5.40 6.16
CA SER A 30 -14.10 5.39 5.61
C SER A 30 -14.11 5.80 4.16
N TRP A 31 -12.99 6.35 3.70
CA TRP A 31 -12.74 6.52 2.27
C TRP A 31 -12.08 5.24 1.79
N ARG A 32 -12.49 4.76 0.63
CA ARG A 32 -11.94 3.52 0.08
C ARG A 32 -11.62 3.68 -1.39
N VAL A 33 -10.65 2.90 -1.85
CA VAL A 33 -10.33 2.81 -3.26
C VAL A 33 -9.99 1.36 -3.58
N ASP A 34 -10.53 0.86 -4.69
CA ASP A 34 -10.24 -0.47 -5.18
C ASP A 34 -9.21 -0.34 -6.29
N ILE A 35 -8.17 -1.15 -6.24
CA ILE A 35 -7.10 -1.14 -7.24
C ILE A 35 -6.99 -2.54 -7.81
N ASP A 36 -7.16 -2.65 -9.13
CA ASP A 36 -7.02 -3.92 -9.82
C ASP A 36 -5.53 -4.25 -9.97
N TYR A 37 -5.16 -5.49 -9.72
CA TYR A 37 -3.78 -5.92 -9.91
C TYR A 37 -3.79 -7.41 -10.26
N GLU A 38 -3.56 -7.71 -11.52
CA GLU A 38 -3.68 -9.05 -12.06
C GLU A 38 -2.76 -10.07 -11.41
N ALA A 39 -1.63 -9.63 -10.87
CA ALA A 39 -0.65 -10.55 -10.28
C ALA A 39 -1.14 -11.19 -8.98
N ILE A 40 -2.22 -10.68 -8.39
CA ILE A 40 -2.73 -11.24 -7.14
C ILE A 40 -3.69 -12.37 -7.48
N SER A 41 -3.28 -13.59 -7.16
CA SER A 41 -4.09 -14.79 -7.39
C SER A 41 -4.50 -15.37 -6.04
N PRO A 42 -5.40 -16.35 -6.03
CA PRO A 42 -5.75 -17.00 -4.75
C PRO A 42 -4.55 -17.64 -4.06
N ASP A 43 -3.60 -18.18 -4.81
CA ASP A 43 -2.39 -18.74 -4.19
C ASP A 43 -1.63 -17.66 -3.45
N ILE A 44 -1.59 -16.45 -3.99
CA ILE A 44 -0.90 -15.33 -3.34
C ILE A 44 -1.64 -14.91 -2.07
N THR A 45 -2.97 -14.77 -2.14
CA THR A 45 -3.72 -14.32 -0.98
C THR A 45 -3.72 -15.38 0.13
N ASP A 46 -3.62 -16.65 -0.24
CA ASP A 46 -3.65 -17.72 0.76
C ASP A 46 -2.27 -18.03 1.33
N TYR A 47 -1.22 -17.97 0.52
CA TYR A 47 0.10 -18.46 0.94
C TYR A 47 1.25 -17.51 0.68
N GLY A 48 1.09 -16.56 -0.20
CA GLY A 48 2.14 -15.59 -0.52
C GLY A 48 1.99 -14.33 0.32
N ALA A 49 2.44 -13.21 -0.24
CA ALA A 49 2.32 -11.92 0.44
C ALA A 49 1.92 -10.84 -0.54
N VAL A 50 1.04 -9.95 -0.10
CA VAL A 50 0.70 -8.72 -0.80
C VAL A 50 1.09 -7.60 0.14
N LEU A 51 2.06 -6.79 -0.27
CA LEU A 51 2.56 -5.70 0.53
C LEU A 51 2.17 -4.40 -0.16
N VAL A 52 1.68 -3.44 0.60
CA VAL A 52 1.31 -2.15 0.05
C VAL A 52 2.01 -1.08 0.88
N TYR A 53 2.64 -0.14 0.18
CA TYR A 53 3.36 0.97 0.82
C TYR A 53 2.81 2.27 0.29
N MET A 54 2.73 3.29 1.14
CA MET A 54 2.28 4.63 0.75
C MET A 54 3.48 5.57 0.78
N SER A 55 3.59 6.42 -0.23
CA SER A 55 4.65 7.43 -0.29
C SER A 55 4.22 8.68 0.46
N ASP A 56 5.15 9.24 1.24
CA ASP A 56 4.94 10.56 1.84
C ASP A 56 5.72 11.64 1.07
N GLY A 57 6.22 11.29 -0.12
CA GLY A 57 7.04 12.19 -0.92
C GLY A 57 8.53 11.97 -0.72
N ASN A 58 8.93 11.34 0.37
CA ASN A 58 10.33 11.08 0.68
C ASN A 58 10.59 9.60 0.93
N ALA A 59 9.65 8.91 1.49
CA ALA A 59 9.84 7.50 1.88
C ALA A 59 8.56 6.71 1.65
N TRP A 60 8.70 5.40 1.62
CA TRP A 60 7.58 4.47 1.49
C TRP A 60 7.31 3.87 2.86
N HIS A 61 6.03 3.89 3.25
CA HIS A 61 5.59 3.37 4.55
C HIS A 61 4.62 2.23 4.34
N GLN A 62 4.86 1.11 4.98
CA GLN A 62 4.02 -0.08 4.81
C GLN A 62 2.67 0.13 5.48
N LEU A 63 1.61 -0.32 4.81
CA LEU A 63 0.28 -0.41 5.40
C LEU A 63 0.13 -1.75 6.12
N PRO A 64 -0.57 -1.83 7.23
CA PRO A 64 -1.37 -0.75 7.83
C PRO A 64 -0.50 0.33 8.45
N LEU A 65 -0.98 1.55 8.39
CA LEU A 65 -0.24 2.72 8.83
C LEU A 65 -1.17 3.66 9.58
N THR A 66 -0.71 4.18 10.71
CA THR A 66 -1.47 5.19 11.45
C THR A 66 -0.55 6.38 11.67
N TYR A 67 -1.06 7.56 11.39
CA TYR A 67 -0.34 8.79 11.68
C TYR A 67 -1.31 9.84 12.17
N TYR A 68 -0.77 10.96 12.67
CA TYR A 68 -1.57 11.99 13.27
C TYR A 68 -1.29 13.30 12.59
N TYR A 69 -2.29 14.16 12.50
CA TYR A 69 -2.08 15.55 12.11
C TYR A 69 -2.93 16.43 13.02
N SER A 70 -2.64 17.72 13.02
CA SER A 70 -3.42 18.65 13.82
C SER A 70 -3.80 19.86 12.97
N PHE A 71 -4.85 20.53 13.40
CA PHE A 71 -5.27 21.77 12.79
C PHE A 71 -5.84 22.68 13.88
N PHE A 72 -5.90 23.96 13.58
CA PHE A 72 -6.43 24.94 14.52
C PHE A 72 -7.77 25.44 14.02
N GLU A 73 -8.71 25.59 14.98
CA GLU A 73 -9.99 26.20 14.69
C GLU A 73 -10.33 27.03 15.92
N ASP A 74 -10.56 28.34 15.75
CA ASP A 74 -10.88 29.26 16.85
C ASP A 74 -9.81 29.19 17.94
N ASP A 75 -8.54 29.13 17.54
CA ASP A 75 -7.38 29.09 18.43
C ASP A 75 -7.28 27.82 19.27
N VAL A 76 -8.05 26.80 18.94
CA VAL A 76 -7.98 25.49 19.60
C VAL A 76 -7.33 24.51 18.64
N GLU A 77 -6.35 23.77 19.13
CA GLU A 77 -5.68 22.75 18.31
C GLU A 77 -6.43 21.43 18.43
N TYR A 78 -6.79 20.86 17.31
CA TYR A 78 -7.46 19.56 17.24
C TYR A 78 -6.53 18.55 16.63
N PHE A 79 -6.53 17.34 17.16
CA PHE A 79 -5.69 16.25 16.67
C PHE A 79 -6.55 15.19 16.01
N VAL A 80 -6.11 14.73 14.85
CA VAL A 80 -6.82 13.71 14.10
C VAL A 80 -5.85 12.58 13.82
N SER A 81 -6.27 11.35 14.10
CA SER A 81 -5.49 10.19 13.68
C SER A 81 -6.08 9.63 12.39
N VAL A 82 -5.20 9.22 11.49
CA VAL A 82 -5.57 8.64 10.22
C VAL A 82 -5.03 7.24 10.19
N SER A 83 -5.89 6.27 9.90
CA SER A 83 -5.49 4.88 9.78
C SER A 83 -5.70 4.44 8.34
N LEU A 84 -4.65 3.88 7.74
CA LEU A 84 -4.76 3.28 6.42
C LEU A 84 -4.61 1.79 6.56
N GLU A 85 -5.56 1.04 5.97
CA GLU A 85 -5.56 -0.40 5.98
C GLU A 85 -5.74 -0.91 4.57
N VAL A 86 -5.35 -2.15 4.34
CA VAL A 86 -5.47 -2.75 3.03
C VAL A 86 -6.05 -4.15 3.18
N ALA A 87 -6.94 -4.49 2.27
CA ALA A 87 -7.46 -5.85 2.13
C ALA A 87 -7.11 -6.33 0.73
N SER A 88 -6.55 -7.52 0.62
CA SER A 88 -6.21 -8.08 -0.68
C SER A 88 -7.19 -9.21 -1.02
N TYR A 89 -7.44 -9.37 -2.30
CA TYR A 89 -8.34 -10.39 -2.81
C TYR A 89 -7.88 -10.78 -4.22
N ASP A 90 -8.58 -11.72 -4.84
CA ASP A 90 -8.18 -12.16 -6.16
C ASP A 90 -8.21 -10.99 -7.14
N LYS A 91 -7.03 -10.67 -7.68
CA LYS A 91 -6.81 -9.64 -8.70
C LYS A 91 -6.97 -8.20 -8.23
N GLY A 92 -6.83 -7.96 -6.93
CA GLY A 92 -6.90 -6.57 -6.49
C GLY A 92 -6.68 -6.36 -5.01
N VAL A 93 -6.66 -5.09 -4.63
CA VAL A 93 -6.62 -4.67 -3.24
C VAL A 93 -7.61 -3.53 -3.05
N THR A 94 -8.10 -3.38 -1.83
CA THR A 94 -8.85 -2.21 -1.42
C THR A 94 -8.07 -1.52 -0.32
N ILE A 95 -7.88 -0.21 -0.44
CA ILE A 95 -7.21 0.58 0.58
C ILE A 95 -8.28 1.40 1.28
N PHE A 96 -8.25 1.41 2.61
CA PHE A 96 -9.19 2.15 3.45
C PHE A 96 -8.47 3.28 4.15
N TRP A 97 -9.08 4.45 4.16
CA TRP A 97 -8.55 5.64 4.84
C TRP A 97 -9.62 6.05 5.85
N THR A 98 -9.31 5.96 7.14
CA THR A 98 -10.27 6.24 8.20
C THR A 98 -9.69 7.27 9.14
N GLU A 99 -10.46 8.35 9.40
CA GLU A 99 -10.08 9.32 10.40
C GLU A 99 -10.86 9.02 11.68
N ASN A 100 -10.26 9.34 12.81
CA ASN A 100 -10.84 8.95 14.10
C ASN A 100 -12.17 9.63 14.41
N ASP A 101 -12.49 10.72 13.70
CA ASP A 101 -13.78 11.39 13.88
C ASP A 101 -14.84 10.87 12.92
N PHE A 102 -14.46 9.95 12.02
CA PHE A 102 -15.34 9.37 10.99
C PHE A 102 -16.03 10.44 10.14
N TYR A 103 -15.34 11.55 9.93
CA TYR A 103 -15.88 12.68 9.19
C TYR A 103 -15.47 12.58 7.73
N GLY A 104 -16.46 12.53 6.85
CA GLY A 104 -16.21 12.37 5.41
C GLY A 104 -16.02 13.68 4.66
N GLY A 105 -15.88 14.79 5.35
CA GLY A 105 -15.72 16.08 4.69
C GLY A 105 -14.36 16.31 4.08
N ASN A 106 -13.33 15.56 4.52
CA ASN A 106 -11.99 15.73 4.00
C ASN A 106 -11.60 14.51 3.17
N ARG A 107 -11.75 14.65 1.87
CA ARG A 107 -11.35 13.58 0.94
C ARG A 107 -9.83 13.49 0.91
N PRO A 108 -9.26 12.27 0.91
CA PRO A 108 -7.80 12.16 0.83
C PRO A 108 -7.26 12.82 -0.44
N GLU A 109 -6.06 13.34 -0.35
CA GLU A 109 -5.40 13.95 -1.48
C GLU A 109 -4.77 12.85 -2.34
N CYS A 110 -4.12 13.24 -3.42
CA CYS A 110 -3.43 12.32 -4.31
C CYS A 110 -2.26 11.66 -3.58
N HIS A 111 -2.18 10.36 -3.66
CA HIS A 111 -1.09 9.60 -3.04
C HIS A 111 -0.62 8.51 -3.98
N ASP A 112 0.68 8.19 -3.90
CA ASP A 112 1.23 7.07 -4.63
C ASP A 112 1.32 5.87 -3.70
N PHE A 113 0.94 4.72 -4.21
CA PHE A 113 1.04 3.46 -3.49
C PHE A 113 1.87 2.48 -4.29
N LYS A 114 2.70 1.72 -3.61
CA LYS A 114 3.48 0.67 -4.23
C LYS A 114 2.90 -0.65 -3.79
N ILE A 115 2.56 -1.52 -4.74
CA ILE A 115 2.04 -2.84 -4.45
C ILE A 115 3.10 -3.86 -4.83
N VAL A 116 3.47 -4.73 -3.89
CA VAL A 116 4.46 -5.78 -4.12
C VAL A 116 3.79 -7.11 -3.82
N VAL A 117 3.88 -8.04 -4.76
CA VAL A 117 3.27 -9.36 -4.66
C VAL A 117 4.38 -10.38 -4.69
N ILE A 118 4.43 -11.26 -3.71
CA ILE A 118 5.50 -12.25 -3.56
C ILE A 118 4.87 -13.64 -3.47
N ALA A 119 5.34 -14.56 -4.31
CA ALA A 119 4.83 -15.92 -4.31
C ALA A 119 5.22 -16.66 -3.03
N ALA A 120 4.43 -17.66 -2.65
CA ALA A 120 4.56 -18.35 -1.38
C ALA A 120 5.94 -18.95 -1.15
N ASN A 121 6.49 -19.60 -2.16
CA ASN A 121 7.78 -20.27 -2.00
C ASN A 121 8.91 -19.26 -1.71
N LEU A 122 8.84 -18.11 -2.33
CA LEU A 122 9.87 -17.09 -2.15
C LEU A 122 9.68 -16.37 -0.82
N TYR A 123 8.45 -16.07 -0.47
CA TYR A 123 8.14 -15.39 0.78
C TYR A 123 8.59 -16.25 1.97
N SER A 124 8.30 -17.54 1.93
CA SER A 124 8.70 -18.45 3.00
C SER A 124 10.22 -18.60 3.10
N ALA A 125 10.90 -18.55 1.96
CA ALA A 125 12.36 -18.73 1.92
C ALA A 125 13.12 -17.49 2.36
N ARG A 126 12.48 -16.32 2.40
CA ARG A 126 13.17 -15.07 2.68
C ARG A 126 12.65 -14.43 3.96
N SER A 127 12.71 -15.17 5.05
CA SER A 127 12.34 -14.65 6.35
C SER A 127 13.36 -13.63 6.89
N ASP A 128 14.51 -13.51 6.21
CA ASP A 128 15.54 -12.55 6.57
C ASP A 128 15.21 -11.11 6.16
N VAL A 129 14.19 -10.90 5.32
CA VAL A 129 13.87 -9.57 4.80
C VAL A 129 12.93 -8.85 5.76
N ASP A 130 13.22 -7.58 6.02
CA ASP A 130 12.30 -6.74 6.78
C ASP A 130 11.27 -6.18 5.81
N TYR A 131 10.10 -6.80 5.77
CA TYR A 131 9.05 -6.45 4.80
C TYR A 131 8.37 -5.11 5.10
N SER A 132 8.59 -4.55 6.28
CA SER A 132 8.08 -3.22 6.59
C SER A 132 8.95 -2.12 5.97
N ASP A 133 10.16 -2.46 5.55
CA ASP A 133 11.09 -1.51 4.96
C ASP A 133 11.11 -1.75 3.45
N TYR A 134 10.49 -0.87 2.69
CA TYR A 134 10.42 -1.04 1.24
C TYR A 134 11.82 -1.10 0.61
N ASN A 135 12.79 -0.34 1.12
CA ASN A 135 14.13 -0.37 0.55
C ASN A 135 14.78 -1.73 0.73
N ALA A 136 14.51 -2.41 1.85
CA ALA A 136 15.01 -3.76 2.06
C ALA A 136 14.37 -4.73 1.08
N VAL A 137 13.07 -4.59 0.84
CA VAL A 137 12.33 -5.43 -0.11
C VAL A 137 12.85 -5.18 -1.52
N LYS A 138 13.02 -3.92 -1.89
CA LYS A 138 13.51 -3.56 -3.21
C LYS A 138 14.88 -4.17 -3.47
N THR A 139 15.77 -4.09 -2.50
CA THR A 139 17.12 -4.65 -2.64
C THR A 139 17.07 -6.17 -2.69
N ALA A 140 16.33 -6.79 -1.79
CA ALA A 140 16.28 -8.24 -1.69
C ALA A 140 15.76 -8.90 -2.96
N PHE A 141 14.76 -8.27 -3.60
CA PHE A 141 14.10 -8.86 -4.77
C PHE A 141 14.43 -8.12 -6.06
N GLN A 142 15.35 -7.15 -6.00
CA GLN A 142 15.84 -6.43 -7.17
C GLN A 142 14.72 -5.75 -7.95
N LEU A 143 13.87 -5.03 -7.25
CA LEU A 143 12.73 -4.36 -7.86
C LEU A 143 13.18 -3.07 -8.56
N GLU A 144 12.53 -2.76 -9.68
CA GLU A 144 12.80 -1.52 -10.37
C GLU A 144 11.95 -0.41 -9.80
N GLU A 145 12.48 0.80 -9.84
CA GLU A 145 11.69 1.96 -9.45
C GLU A 145 10.70 2.27 -10.55
N ARG A 146 9.49 2.59 -10.19
CA ARG A 146 8.44 2.92 -11.14
C ARG A 146 7.77 4.23 -10.80
#